data_8635b5e5720b54a0fdf5d04ec7962ab5
#
_entry.id   8635b5e5720b54a0fdf5d04ec7962ab5
#
_cell.length_a   1.000
_cell.length_b   1.000
_cell.length_c   1.000
_cell.angle_alpha   90.00
_cell.angle_beta   90.00
_cell.angle_gamma   90.00
#
_symmetry.space_group_name_H-M   'P 1'
#
loop_
_entity.id
_entity.type
_entity.pdbx_description
1 polymer ?
#
loop_
_entity_poly.entity_id
_entity_poly.type
_entity_poly.pdbx_seq_one_letter_code
_entity_poly.pdbx_strand_id
1 'polypeptide(L)'
;MAKILTVLIVACGLQMSASAQENSPYSRYGLGDLTPNHNVFTRGMGGISAALADHRDFNPNLSINFTNPASLSGINAALPGIKNTIFDVGTEIDYRILKSSNPAKKFTSANTYISYLQIAFPLTTKKMAAKKMSWAMSVGLKPVSKINYKIEKSERLTGIDSLHTLYEGSGGVNQAFFGTGLKIKNFSIGINAGYMFGTKDHSTILTFISDTVTNFYYTSNSATKTTFGGLFINGGMQYDFALAHDEKYPGIVTKNLRVGVYGNMQQNLKAHSNKVREIIIYDQNGGFVRLDSVYEDKDVKGNIKYPAMVGLGLAYQDANWMYGVDLEYGNWKNYRFYGQADAVQNNFTIRAGAQYYPAKGNTPVKKYFNFVKYRAGFYYGSDYIKTTSNRPEYGFTIGTGMPLTSLRRLSYPWQYVVLNTALEVGNRGNKQTNLRENLVRFSIGISMNAAWFQKPKYN
;
A
#
# COMPACT_ATOMS: atom_id res chain seq x y z
N MET A 1 3.11 -11.88 26.80
CA MET A 1 4.12 -12.13 25.77
C MET A 1 3.92 -13.47 25.06
N ALA A 2 3.82 -14.61 25.73
CA ALA A 2 3.66 -15.92 25.07
C ALA A 2 2.47 -15.98 24.08
N LYS A 3 1.28 -15.51 24.44
CA LYS A 3 0.08 -15.50 23.56
C LYS A 3 0.25 -14.62 22.29
N ILE A 4 1.01 -13.54 22.37
CA ILE A 4 1.30 -12.67 21.22
C ILE A 4 2.32 -13.35 20.31
N LEU A 5 3.31 -14.01 20.89
CA LEU A 5 4.30 -14.79 20.14
C LEU A 5 3.63 -15.97 19.43
N THR A 6 2.64 -16.63 20.04
CA THR A 6 1.88 -17.71 19.41
C THR A 6 1.04 -17.23 18.23
N VAL A 7 0.39 -16.06 18.33
CA VAL A 7 -0.36 -15.45 17.22
C VAL A 7 0.58 -15.05 16.08
N LEU A 8 1.77 -14.51 16.38
CA LEU A 8 2.78 -14.19 15.38
C LEU A 8 3.34 -15.44 14.68
N ILE A 9 3.59 -16.52 15.43
CA ILE A 9 4.07 -17.81 14.89
C ILE A 9 2.99 -18.45 14.02
N VAL A 10 1.72 -18.41 14.42
CA VAL A 10 0.59 -18.91 13.61
C VAL A 10 0.42 -18.06 12.35
N ALA A 11 0.55 -16.73 12.41
CA ALA A 11 0.49 -15.85 11.26
C ALA A 11 1.68 -16.08 10.30
N CYS A 12 2.89 -16.34 10.81
CA CYS A 12 4.06 -16.73 10.00
C CYS A 12 3.92 -18.14 9.44
N GLY A 13 3.32 -19.08 10.19
CA GLY A 13 3.11 -20.47 9.74
C GLY A 13 2.11 -20.59 8.58
N LEU A 14 1.12 -19.70 8.51
CA LEU A 14 0.17 -19.63 7.39
C LEU A 14 0.80 -19.16 6.08
N GLN A 15 1.99 -18.58 6.11
CA GLN A 15 2.70 -18.14 4.91
C GLN A 15 3.43 -19.26 4.15
N MET A 16 3.67 -20.40 4.77
CA MET A 16 4.51 -21.46 4.17
C MET A 16 3.79 -22.37 3.16
N SER A 17 2.49 -22.22 2.95
CA SER A 17 1.72 -23.12 2.06
C SER A 17 1.08 -22.43 0.85
N ALA A 18 1.26 -21.14 0.67
CA ALA A 18 0.63 -20.41 -0.43
C ALA A 18 1.66 -20.05 -1.51
N SER A 19 2.03 -21.00 -2.35
CA SER A 19 2.53 -20.69 -3.69
C SER A 19 1.36 -20.20 -4.56
N ALA A 20 0.63 -19.23 -4.08
CA ALA A 20 -0.42 -18.56 -4.83
C ALA A 20 0.24 -17.54 -5.75
N GLN A 21 0.36 -17.87 -7.01
CA GLN A 21 0.81 -16.94 -8.03
C GLN A 21 -0.23 -15.83 -8.17
N GLU A 22 0.15 -14.62 -7.79
CA GLU A 22 -0.59 -13.44 -8.18
C GLU A 22 -0.45 -13.30 -9.69
N ASN A 23 -1.55 -13.38 -10.40
CA ASN A 23 -1.51 -13.43 -11.85
C ASN A 23 -2.48 -12.41 -12.42
N SER A 24 -2.12 -11.12 -12.31
CA SER A 24 -2.83 -10.09 -13.04
C SER A 24 -2.09 -9.75 -14.33
N PRO A 25 -2.62 -10.10 -15.50
CA PRO A 25 -2.03 -9.77 -16.79
C PRO A 25 -1.75 -8.27 -16.96
N TYR A 26 -2.50 -7.44 -16.27
CA TYR A 26 -2.31 -6.00 -16.30
C TYR A 26 -1.05 -5.54 -15.55
N SER A 27 -0.48 -6.34 -14.66
CA SER A 27 0.79 -6.02 -14.00
C SER A 27 2.00 -5.96 -14.97
N ARG A 28 1.79 -6.34 -16.25
CA ARG A 28 2.77 -6.17 -17.33
C ARG A 28 3.06 -4.70 -17.64
N TYR A 29 2.07 -3.81 -17.46
CA TYR A 29 2.13 -2.41 -17.87
C TYR A 29 2.61 -1.50 -16.74
N GLY A 30 3.24 -0.38 -17.10
CA GLY A 30 3.72 0.62 -16.17
C GLY A 30 4.74 0.05 -15.18
N LEU A 31 4.52 0.34 -13.91
CA LEU A 31 5.30 -0.20 -12.78
C LEU A 31 4.70 -1.49 -12.18
N GLY A 32 3.68 -2.07 -12.82
CA GLY A 32 2.97 -3.23 -12.30
C GLY A 32 1.67 -2.87 -11.58
N ASP A 33 1.12 -3.79 -10.83
CA ASP A 33 -0.08 -3.57 -10.03
C ASP A 33 0.27 -2.75 -8.78
N LEU A 34 -0.32 -1.55 -8.67
CA LEU A 34 -0.05 -0.66 -7.54
C LEU A 34 -0.65 -1.24 -6.26
N THR A 35 0.17 -1.30 -5.21
CA THR A 35 -0.33 -1.66 -3.88
C THR A 35 -1.03 -0.45 -3.24
N PRO A 36 -2.10 -0.67 -2.45
CA PRO A 36 -2.77 0.42 -1.75
C PRO A 36 -1.78 1.19 -0.86
N ASN A 37 -1.64 2.49 -1.10
CA ASN A 37 -0.72 3.37 -0.36
C ASN A 37 -1.32 3.85 0.98
N HIS A 38 -1.94 2.94 1.73
CA HIS A 38 -2.68 3.23 2.95
C HIS A 38 -2.39 2.17 4.01
N ASN A 39 -2.38 2.56 5.29
CA ASN A 39 -2.28 1.61 6.40
C ASN A 39 -3.62 0.87 6.62
N VAL A 40 -3.61 -0.22 7.39
CA VAL A 40 -4.81 -1.05 7.62
C VAL A 40 -5.94 -0.26 8.30
N PHE A 41 -5.60 0.69 9.17
CA PHE A 41 -6.55 1.56 9.81
C PHE A 41 -7.37 2.36 8.78
N THR A 42 -6.71 3.03 7.83
CA THR A 42 -7.36 3.85 6.80
C THR A 42 -8.06 3.01 5.74
N ARG A 43 -7.54 1.81 5.43
CA ARG A 43 -8.21 0.87 4.50
C ARG A 43 -9.61 0.51 4.96
N GLY A 44 -9.83 0.32 6.27
CA GLY A 44 -11.17 0.12 6.81
C GLY A 44 -12.15 1.28 6.56
N MET A 45 -11.63 2.44 6.15
CA MET A 45 -12.39 3.66 5.83
C MET A 45 -12.20 4.09 4.36
N GLY A 46 -12.14 3.15 3.42
CA GLY A 46 -11.96 3.46 1.99
C GLY A 46 -10.59 4.00 1.60
N GLY A 47 -9.62 4.05 2.53
CA GLY A 47 -8.28 4.57 2.28
C GLY A 47 -8.15 6.09 2.42
N ILE A 48 -9.06 6.78 3.11
CA ILE A 48 -8.90 8.20 3.42
C ILE A 48 -7.59 8.45 4.18
N SER A 49 -6.83 9.46 3.80
CA SER A 49 -5.49 9.71 4.36
C SER A 49 -5.07 11.17 4.40
N ALA A 50 -5.59 12.01 3.50
CA ALA A 50 -5.12 13.38 3.34
C ALA A 50 -5.25 14.22 4.62
N ALA A 51 -6.41 14.18 5.24
CA ALA A 51 -6.72 14.93 6.46
C ALA A 51 -6.71 14.06 7.73
N LEU A 52 -6.22 12.82 7.66
CA LEU A 52 -6.26 11.91 8.78
C LEU A 52 -5.00 12.03 9.64
N ALA A 53 -5.20 12.27 10.94
CA ALA A 53 -4.14 12.23 11.94
C ALA A 53 -4.71 11.81 13.30
N ASP A 54 -3.92 11.09 14.07
CA ASP A 54 -4.32 10.40 15.29
C ASP A 54 -3.85 11.15 16.55
N HIS A 55 -4.39 12.35 16.81
CA HIS A 55 -3.84 13.20 17.87
C HIS A 55 -4.78 13.67 18.97
N ARG A 56 -5.95 13.11 19.12
CA ARG A 56 -6.91 13.68 20.08
C ARG A 56 -7.52 12.77 21.11
N ASP A 57 -7.45 11.49 20.92
CA ASP A 57 -8.19 10.59 21.80
C ASP A 57 -7.34 10.08 22.95
N PHE A 58 -7.94 10.02 24.14
CA PHE A 58 -7.45 9.21 25.26
C PHE A 58 -7.28 7.73 24.86
N ASN A 59 -7.81 7.33 23.71
CA ASN A 59 -7.72 6.02 23.11
C ASN A 59 -7.28 6.13 21.65
N PRO A 60 -5.99 6.39 21.38
CA PRO A 60 -5.45 6.59 20.04
C PRO A 60 -5.57 5.33 19.19
N ASN A 61 -5.65 5.51 17.87
CA ASN A 61 -5.59 4.39 16.93
C ASN A 61 -4.19 3.80 16.82
N LEU A 62 -3.18 4.51 17.29
CA LEU A 62 -1.75 4.17 17.21
C LEU A 62 -1.26 3.92 15.78
N SER A 63 -1.95 4.44 14.80
CA SER A 63 -1.60 4.24 13.41
C SER A 63 -0.69 5.36 12.91
N ILE A 64 0.25 4.99 12.07
CA ILE A 64 1.16 5.92 11.41
C ILE A 64 0.67 6.11 9.97
N ASN A 65 0.23 7.32 9.64
CA ASN A 65 -0.20 7.65 8.28
C ASN A 65 1.01 8.09 7.44
N PHE A 66 1.60 7.16 6.70
CA PHE A 66 2.75 7.43 5.83
C PHE A 66 2.37 8.13 4.52
N THR A 67 1.10 8.20 4.17
CA THR A 67 0.62 8.85 2.95
C THR A 67 0.76 10.36 3.06
N ASN A 68 0.30 10.94 4.19
CA ASN A 68 0.50 12.36 4.51
C ASN A 68 1.44 12.52 5.71
N PRO A 69 2.71 12.86 5.50
CA PRO A 69 3.69 12.96 6.58
C PRO A 69 3.41 14.10 7.60
N ALA A 70 2.58 15.07 7.27
CA ALA A 70 2.15 16.10 8.22
C ALA A 70 1.41 15.51 9.44
N SER A 71 0.75 14.35 9.26
CA SER A 71 0.04 13.63 10.31
C SER A 71 0.93 13.12 11.43
N LEU A 72 2.23 12.89 11.16
CA LEU A 72 3.22 12.42 12.15
C LEU A 72 3.31 13.38 13.34
N SER A 73 3.15 14.66 13.10
CA SER A 73 3.17 15.70 14.14
C SER A 73 2.10 15.52 15.22
N GLY A 74 1.07 14.74 14.94
CA GLY A 74 -0.01 14.41 15.88
C GLY A 74 0.34 13.30 16.87
N ILE A 75 1.38 12.52 16.63
CA ILE A 75 1.76 11.39 17.49
C ILE A 75 2.12 11.89 18.88
N ASN A 76 1.39 11.39 19.90
CA ASN A 76 1.54 11.75 21.32
C ASN A 76 1.42 13.25 21.64
N ALA A 77 0.82 14.05 20.78
CA ALA A 77 0.61 15.48 21.05
C ALA A 77 -0.29 15.74 22.28
N ALA A 78 -1.18 14.79 22.60
CA ALA A 78 -2.12 14.90 23.72
C ALA A 78 -1.49 14.60 25.10
N LEU A 79 -0.29 14.00 25.16
CA LEU A 79 0.35 13.59 26.41
C LEU A 79 1.77 14.15 26.51
N PRO A 80 1.92 15.44 26.86
CA PRO A 80 3.24 16.06 26.99
C PRO A 80 4.10 15.33 28.03
N GLY A 81 5.30 14.89 27.62
CA GLY A 81 6.28 14.23 28.48
C GLY A 81 6.28 12.70 28.39
N ILE A 82 5.30 12.07 27.73
CA ILE A 82 5.32 10.64 27.44
C ILE A 82 5.91 10.45 26.04
N LYS A 83 7.07 9.81 25.97
CA LYS A 83 7.76 9.49 24.72
C LYS A 83 7.48 8.04 24.34
N ASN A 84 6.27 7.76 23.89
CA ASN A 84 5.95 6.43 23.41
C ASN A 84 6.27 6.31 21.92
N THR A 85 7.15 5.40 21.60
CA THR A 85 7.39 4.96 20.23
C THR A 85 6.21 4.14 19.77
N ILE A 86 5.76 4.37 18.54
CA ILE A 86 4.70 3.58 17.91
C ILE A 86 5.35 2.63 16.90
N PHE A 87 5.01 1.37 17.00
CA PHE A 87 5.31 0.34 16.02
C PHE A 87 4.02 -0.08 15.33
N ASP A 88 4.02 -0.10 13.99
CA ASP A 88 2.84 -0.41 13.19
C ASP A 88 3.25 -1.30 12.01
N VAL A 89 2.66 -2.49 11.93
CA VAL A 89 2.89 -3.48 10.88
C VAL A 89 1.57 -3.93 10.30
N GLY A 90 1.50 -4.06 8.99
CA GLY A 90 0.34 -4.55 8.27
C GLY A 90 0.67 -5.69 7.33
N THR A 91 -0.24 -6.66 7.25
CA THR A 91 -0.23 -7.75 6.28
C THR A 91 -1.52 -7.73 5.48
N GLU A 92 -1.48 -8.26 4.28
CA GLU A 92 -2.61 -8.31 3.37
C GLU A 92 -2.69 -9.65 2.68
N ILE A 93 -3.92 -10.17 2.59
CA ILE A 93 -4.30 -11.31 1.77
C ILE A 93 -5.18 -10.76 0.66
N ASP A 94 -4.70 -10.84 -0.58
CA ASP A 94 -5.40 -10.35 -1.78
C ASP A 94 -5.89 -11.55 -2.60
N TYR A 95 -7.20 -11.76 -2.64
CA TYR A 95 -7.85 -12.78 -3.44
C TYR A 95 -8.52 -12.12 -4.64
N ARG A 96 -8.21 -12.61 -5.84
CA ARG A 96 -8.71 -12.06 -7.10
C ARG A 96 -9.40 -13.12 -7.94
N ILE A 97 -10.49 -12.71 -8.54
CA ILE A 97 -11.21 -13.48 -9.55
C ILE A 97 -11.11 -12.71 -10.87
N LEU A 98 -10.33 -13.24 -11.79
CA LEU A 98 -10.13 -12.71 -13.12
C LEU A 98 -11.16 -13.33 -14.07
N LYS A 99 -11.90 -12.50 -14.81
CA LYS A 99 -12.90 -12.94 -15.77
C LYS A 99 -12.61 -12.33 -17.14
N SER A 100 -12.30 -13.18 -18.12
CA SER A 100 -12.19 -12.80 -19.53
C SER A 100 -13.53 -12.96 -20.21
N SER A 101 -13.84 -12.07 -21.16
CA SER A 101 -15.08 -12.10 -21.94
C SER A 101 -14.90 -12.84 -23.26
N ASN A 102 -13.72 -12.81 -23.86
CA ASN A 102 -13.43 -13.48 -25.13
C ASN A 102 -11.99 -14.01 -25.17
N PRO A 103 -11.77 -15.34 -25.12
CA PRO A 103 -12.75 -16.38 -24.79
C PRO A 103 -13.20 -16.26 -23.32
N ALA A 104 -14.41 -16.75 -23.03
CA ALA A 104 -14.95 -16.74 -21.67
C ALA A 104 -14.14 -17.69 -20.77
N LYS A 105 -13.30 -17.13 -19.90
CA LYS A 105 -12.46 -17.87 -18.94
C LYS A 105 -12.49 -17.18 -17.58
N LYS A 106 -12.34 -18.00 -16.54
CA LYS A 106 -12.27 -17.54 -15.15
C LYS A 106 -11.01 -18.12 -14.51
N PHE A 107 -10.22 -17.25 -13.88
CA PHE A 107 -9.04 -17.62 -13.10
C PHE A 107 -9.18 -17.04 -11.70
N THR A 108 -8.57 -17.71 -10.73
CA THR A 108 -8.48 -17.22 -9.35
C THR A 108 -7.03 -17.15 -8.95
N SER A 109 -6.66 -16.10 -8.24
CA SER A 109 -5.35 -15.98 -7.64
C SER A 109 -5.46 -15.49 -6.20
N ALA A 110 -4.54 -15.90 -5.35
CA ALA A 110 -4.45 -15.44 -3.98
C ALA A 110 -2.99 -15.13 -3.67
N ASN A 111 -2.76 -14.03 -2.95
CA ASN A 111 -1.44 -13.61 -2.57
C ASN A 111 -1.43 -13.03 -1.15
N THR A 112 -0.40 -13.32 -0.39
CA THR A 112 -0.21 -12.81 0.97
C THR A 112 1.12 -12.07 1.06
N TYR A 113 1.12 -10.87 1.64
CA TYR A 113 2.32 -10.07 1.78
C TYR A 113 2.28 -9.10 2.95
N ILE A 114 3.46 -8.64 3.35
CA ILE A 114 3.61 -7.54 4.29
C ILE A 114 3.32 -6.24 3.54
N SER A 115 2.25 -5.53 3.93
CA SER A 115 1.83 -4.30 3.26
C SER A 115 2.59 -3.07 3.74
N TYR A 116 3.10 -3.08 4.96
CA TYR A 116 4.05 -2.10 5.49
C TYR A 116 4.63 -2.55 6.83
N LEU A 117 5.81 -2.01 7.11
CA LEU A 117 6.47 -2.07 8.41
C LEU A 117 6.95 -0.66 8.73
N GLN A 118 6.55 -0.10 9.87
CA GLN A 118 6.94 1.26 10.24
C GLN A 118 7.03 1.48 11.74
N ILE A 119 7.86 2.44 12.11
CA ILE A 119 8.06 2.85 13.49
C ILE A 119 8.08 4.38 13.55
N ALA A 120 7.48 4.98 14.58
CA ALA A 120 7.47 6.42 14.74
C ALA A 120 7.87 6.83 16.16
N PHE A 121 8.63 7.91 16.24
CA PHE A 121 9.24 8.43 17.44
C PHE A 121 8.78 9.86 17.70
N PRO A 122 8.09 10.16 18.82
CA PRO A 122 7.78 11.53 19.20
C PRO A 122 9.05 12.22 19.73
N LEU A 123 9.36 13.36 19.17
CA LEU A 123 10.51 14.21 19.53
C LEU A 123 10.12 15.48 20.29
N THR A 124 8.83 15.66 20.53
CA THR A 124 8.27 16.84 21.22
C THR A 124 8.89 16.98 22.61
N THR A 125 9.53 18.12 22.87
CA THR A 125 10.07 18.49 24.17
C THR A 125 9.03 19.25 24.99
N LYS A 126 9.20 19.33 26.32
CA LYS A 126 8.33 20.13 27.19
C LYS A 126 8.27 21.61 26.75
N LYS A 127 9.41 22.18 26.31
CA LYS A 127 9.49 23.58 25.81
C LYS A 127 8.70 23.76 24.51
N MET A 128 8.72 22.79 23.62
CA MET A 128 7.92 22.80 22.38
C MET A 128 6.44 22.69 22.69
N ALA A 129 6.05 21.76 23.55
CA ALA A 129 4.64 21.57 23.97
C ALA A 129 4.06 22.85 24.60
N ALA A 130 4.83 23.56 25.44
CA ALA A 130 4.42 24.85 26.01
C ALA A 130 4.15 25.92 24.93
N LYS A 131 4.82 25.84 23.78
CA LYS A 131 4.60 26.71 22.61
C LYS A 131 3.55 26.17 21.63
N LYS A 132 2.79 25.14 22.01
CA LYS A 132 1.84 24.42 21.13
C LYS A 132 2.48 23.88 19.86
N MET A 133 3.72 23.38 20.00
CA MET A 133 4.46 22.73 18.93
C MET A 133 4.62 21.24 19.23
N SER A 134 4.51 20.41 18.21
CA SER A 134 4.83 18.97 18.31
C SER A 134 5.64 18.51 17.10
N TRP A 135 6.53 17.57 17.33
CA TRP A 135 7.44 17.03 16.34
C TRP A 135 7.58 15.52 16.51
N ALA A 136 7.54 14.82 15.41
CA ALA A 136 7.79 13.38 15.37
C ALA A 136 8.51 12.98 14.09
N MET A 137 9.13 11.80 14.14
CA MET A 137 9.84 11.18 13.04
C MET A 137 9.35 9.75 12.87
N SER A 138 9.49 9.21 11.66
CA SER A 138 9.17 7.82 11.36
C SER A 138 10.18 7.21 10.39
N VAL A 139 10.30 5.89 10.46
CA VAL A 139 11.06 5.07 9.49
C VAL A 139 10.15 3.93 9.07
N GLY A 140 10.16 3.58 7.81
CA GLY A 140 9.32 2.50 7.31
C GLY A 140 9.79 1.90 6.00
N LEU A 141 9.20 0.74 5.72
CA LEU A 141 9.36 -0.02 4.48
C LEU A 141 7.98 -0.45 4.01
N LYS A 142 7.72 -0.29 2.71
CA LYS A 142 6.47 -0.73 2.09
C LYS A 142 6.66 -1.11 0.63
N PRO A 143 5.89 -2.04 0.09
CA PRO A 143 5.76 -2.22 -1.35
C PRO A 143 5.01 -1.02 -1.96
N VAL A 144 5.34 -0.66 -3.18
CA VAL A 144 4.68 0.37 -4.00
C VAL A 144 3.91 -0.28 -5.14
N SER A 145 4.49 -1.32 -5.74
CA SER A 145 3.83 -2.10 -6.78
C SER A 145 4.35 -3.53 -6.83
N LYS A 146 3.63 -4.38 -7.56
CA LYS A 146 4.00 -5.77 -7.80
C LYS A 146 3.84 -6.11 -9.26
N ILE A 147 4.75 -6.90 -9.78
CA ILE A 147 4.69 -7.48 -11.11
C ILE A 147 4.71 -8.98 -10.93
N ASN A 148 3.64 -9.64 -11.33
CA ASN A 148 3.57 -11.09 -11.40
C ASN A 148 2.47 -11.46 -12.38
N TYR A 149 2.83 -12.00 -13.53
CA TYR A 149 1.87 -12.48 -14.52
C TYR A 149 2.43 -13.64 -15.32
N LYS A 150 1.50 -14.49 -15.74
CA LYS A 150 1.74 -15.56 -16.69
C LYS A 150 0.57 -15.59 -17.68
N ILE A 151 0.85 -15.34 -18.95
CA ILE A 151 -0.14 -15.27 -20.02
C ILE A 151 0.25 -16.26 -21.11
N GLU A 152 -0.63 -17.20 -21.39
CA GLU A 152 -0.45 -18.18 -22.44
C GLU A 152 -1.35 -17.85 -23.62
N LYS A 153 -0.80 -17.85 -24.82
CA LYS A 153 -1.52 -17.64 -26.07
C LYS A 153 -1.15 -18.76 -27.05
N SER A 154 -2.15 -19.48 -27.51
CA SER A 154 -1.97 -20.46 -28.60
C SER A 154 -2.71 -19.94 -29.82
N GLU A 155 -2.06 -19.96 -30.97
CA GLU A 155 -2.62 -19.51 -32.24
C GLU A 155 -2.09 -20.36 -33.40
N ARG A 156 -2.88 -20.47 -34.44
CA ARG A 156 -2.49 -21.11 -35.70
C ARG A 156 -2.46 -20.01 -36.78
N LEU A 157 -1.29 -19.84 -37.38
CA LEU A 157 -1.09 -18.90 -38.46
C LEU A 157 -1.18 -19.65 -39.80
N THR A 158 -1.80 -19.04 -40.82
CA THR A 158 -1.92 -19.63 -42.14
C THR A 158 -0.53 -19.83 -42.73
N GLY A 159 -0.21 -21.06 -43.11
CA GLY A 159 1.09 -21.43 -43.71
C GLY A 159 2.24 -21.63 -42.71
N ILE A 160 1.96 -21.57 -41.41
CA ILE A 160 2.91 -21.81 -40.33
C ILE A 160 2.27 -22.80 -39.34
N ASP A 161 3.10 -23.59 -38.67
CA ASP A 161 2.67 -24.51 -37.63
C ASP A 161 2.02 -23.81 -36.45
N SER A 162 1.33 -24.56 -35.58
CA SER A 162 0.73 -24.04 -34.38
C SER A 162 1.82 -23.38 -33.48
N LEU A 163 1.48 -22.21 -32.97
CA LEU A 163 2.38 -21.39 -32.17
C LEU A 163 1.86 -21.29 -30.73
N HIS A 164 2.70 -21.57 -29.76
CA HIS A 164 2.46 -21.33 -28.34
C HIS A 164 3.40 -20.25 -27.82
N THR A 165 2.83 -19.16 -27.33
CA THR A 165 3.58 -18.04 -26.74
C THR A 165 3.26 -17.93 -25.26
N LEU A 166 4.30 -17.97 -24.43
CA LEU A 166 4.24 -17.77 -23.00
C LEU A 166 4.87 -16.43 -22.63
N TYR A 167 4.07 -15.53 -22.06
CA TYR A 167 4.53 -14.27 -21.51
C TYR A 167 4.57 -14.37 -19.99
N GLU A 168 5.73 -14.14 -19.41
CA GLU A 168 5.90 -14.14 -17.95
C GLU A 168 6.56 -12.84 -17.51
N GLY A 169 6.22 -12.41 -16.31
CA GLY A 169 6.88 -11.29 -15.68
C GLY A 169 6.80 -11.35 -14.17
N SER A 170 7.86 -10.87 -13.55
CA SER A 170 7.99 -10.82 -12.09
C SER A 170 8.71 -9.56 -11.64
N GLY A 171 8.59 -9.24 -10.35
CA GLY A 171 9.24 -8.10 -9.73
C GLY A 171 8.28 -7.15 -9.03
N GLY A 172 8.60 -5.86 -9.07
CA GLY A 172 7.86 -4.80 -8.42
C GLY A 172 8.77 -3.76 -7.78
N VAL A 173 8.16 -2.82 -7.08
CA VAL A 173 8.84 -1.68 -6.46
C VAL A 173 8.59 -1.69 -4.96
N ASN A 174 9.65 -1.50 -4.19
CA ASN A 174 9.61 -1.27 -2.76
C ASN A 174 10.14 0.12 -2.42
N GLN A 175 9.74 0.66 -1.30
CA GLN A 175 10.17 1.96 -0.80
C GLN A 175 10.58 1.85 0.67
N ALA A 176 11.85 2.18 0.96
CA ALA A 176 12.30 2.49 2.30
C ALA A 176 12.23 4.02 2.49
N PHE A 177 11.67 4.50 3.61
CA PHE A 177 11.49 5.92 3.83
C PHE A 177 11.77 6.34 5.26
N PHE A 178 12.18 7.58 5.39
CA PHE A 178 12.29 8.34 6.62
C PHE A 178 11.36 9.53 6.54
N GLY A 179 10.48 9.69 7.53
CA GLY A 179 9.49 10.76 7.59
C GLY A 179 9.69 11.65 8.79
N THR A 180 9.32 12.93 8.64
CA THR A 180 9.24 13.87 9.75
C THR A 180 8.03 14.77 9.58
N GLY A 181 7.40 15.12 10.72
CA GLY A 181 6.24 16.00 10.76
C GLY A 181 6.33 16.98 11.94
N LEU A 182 6.09 18.24 11.66
CA LEU A 182 6.09 19.35 12.63
C LEU A 182 4.70 20.00 12.65
N LYS A 183 4.16 20.22 13.84
CA LYS A 183 2.93 20.99 14.07
C LYS A 183 3.28 22.26 14.85
N ILE A 184 2.71 23.38 14.41
CA ILE A 184 2.79 24.67 15.07
C ILE A 184 1.34 25.18 15.21
N LYS A 185 0.83 25.22 16.44
CA LYS A 185 -0.57 25.55 16.72
C LYS A 185 -1.53 24.60 15.96
N ASN A 186 -2.21 25.12 14.94
CA ASN A 186 -3.19 24.39 14.15
C ASN A 186 -2.63 23.90 12.80
N PHE A 187 -1.46 24.36 12.40
CA PHE A 187 -0.84 24.02 11.13
C PHE A 187 0.19 22.90 11.31
N SER A 188 0.14 21.89 10.45
CA SER A 188 1.07 20.79 10.41
C SER A 188 1.70 20.68 9.03
N ILE A 189 3.00 20.43 8.98
CA ILE A 189 3.77 20.19 7.76
C ILE A 189 4.63 18.94 7.95
N GLY A 190 4.85 18.20 6.89
CA GLY A 190 5.71 17.03 6.94
C GLY A 190 6.30 16.68 5.59
N ILE A 191 7.36 15.89 5.66
CA ILE A 191 8.08 15.37 4.49
C ILE A 191 8.51 13.93 4.77
N ASN A 192 8.40 13.07 3.76
CA ASN A 192 9.08 11.78 3.71
C ASN A 192 10.15 11.85 2.63
N ALA A 193 11.35 11.45 2.97
CA ALA A 193 12.45 11.21 2.05
C ALA A 193 12.76 9.70 2.08
N GLY A 194 12.94 9.07 0.93
CA GLY A 194 13.15 7.64 0.86
C GLY A 194 13.90 7.21 -0.39
N TYR A 195 14.10 5.91 -0.49
CA TYR A 195 14.69 5.28 -1.65
C TYR A 195 13.73 4.23 -2.19
N MET A 196 13.35 4.40 -3.44
CA MET A 196 12.60 3.40 -4.20
C MET A 196 13.59 2.47 -4.88
N PHE A 197 13.32 1.16 -4.82
CA PHE A 197 14.13 0.14 -5.47
C PHE A 197 13.27 -1.02 -5.92
N GLY A 198 13.67 -1.67 -7.01
CA GLY A 198 12.90 -2.76 -7.55
C GLY A 198 13.50 -3.42 -8.77
N THR A 199 12.78 -4.40 -9.26
CA THR A 199 13.09 -5.14 -10.49
C THR A 199 11.85 -5.22 -11.37
N LYS A 200 12.07 -5.30 -12.67
CA LYS A 200 11.05 -5.56 -13.68
C LYS A 200 11.61 -6.57 -14.67
N ASP A 201 11.22 -7.83 -14.50
CA ASP A 201 11.68 -8.93 -15.30
C ASP A 201 10.53 -9.37 -16.22
N HIS A 202 10.81 -9.48 -17.50
CA HIS A 202 9.88 -9.92 -18.53
C HIS A 202 10.53 -10.97 -19.40
N SER A 203 9.82 -12.05 -19.67
CA SER A 203 10.22 -13.05 -20.66
C SER A 203 9.07 -13.34 -21.63
N THR A 204 9.43 -13.68 -22.83
CA THR A 204 8.54 -14.18 -23.87
C THR A 204 9.16 -15.44 -24.43
N ILE A 205 8.52 -16.57 -24.19
CA ILE A 205 8.95 -17.87 -24.68
C ILE A 205 8.02 -18.25 -25.82
N LEU A 206 8.59 -18.59 -26.98
CA LEU A 206 7.87 -18.90 -28.18
C LEU A 206 8.26 -20.31 -28.64
N THR A 207 7.25 -21.17 -28.73
CA THR A 207 7.41 -22.58 -29.13
C THR A 207 6.51 -22.85 -30.31
N PHE A 208 7.07 -23.38 -31.37
CA PHE A 208 6.32 -23.94 -32.50
C PHE A 208 5.96 -25.37 -32.19
N ILE A 209 4.72 -25.73 -32.44
CA ILE A 209 4.22 -27.11 -32.33
C ILE A 209 4.06 -27.63 -33.74
N SER A 210 5.02 -28.47 -34.16
CA SER A 210 4.98 -29.09 -35.48
C SER A 210 3.93 -30.18 -35.53
N ASP A 211 3.11 -30.18 -36.59
CA ASP A 211 2.14 -31.22 -36.87
C ASP A 211 2.81 -32.41 -37.58
N THR A 212 4.07 -32.27 -38.00
CA THR A 212 4.82 -33.29 -38.76
C THR A 212 6.19 -33.57 -38.15
N VAL A 213 6.66 -34.81 -38.25
CA VAL A 213 7.96 -35.26 -37.70
C VAL A 213 9.16 -34.63 -38.43
N THR A 214 8.92 -33.96 -39.56
CA THR A 214 9.97 -33.48 -40.46
C THR A 214 10.53 -32.11 -40.10
N ASN A 215 9.78 -31.28 -39.33
CA ASN A 215 10.21 -29.92 -38.98
C ASN A 215 10.48 -29.85 -37.48
N PHE A 216 11.73 -29.67 -37.09
CA PHE A 216 12.13 -29.44 -35.72
C PHE A 216 12.39 -27.95 -35.51
N TYR A 217 11.67 -27.35 -34.60
CA TYR A 217 11.84 -25.95 -34.22
C TYR A 217 12.36 -25.84 -32.78
N TYR A 218 13.39 -25.05 -32.60
CA TYR A 218 13.87 -24.71 -31.26
C TYR A 218 12.96 -23.67 -30.60
N THR A 219 12.80 -23.80 -29.29
CA THR A 219 12.11 -22.81 -28.50
C THR A 219 12.97 -21.56 -28.34
N SER A 220 12.39 -20.38 -28.58
CA SER A 220 13.09 -19.10 -28.36
C SER A 220 12.65 -18.44 -27.07
N ASN A 221 13.59 -17.86 -26.37
CA ASN A 221 13.37 -17.05 -25.18
C ASN A 221 13.87 -15.62 -25.39
N SER A 222 12.99 -14.65 -25.14
CA SER A 222 13.28 -13.24 -25.20
C SER A 222 13.09 -12.64 -23.81
N ALA A 223 14.16 -12.53 -23.04
CA ALA A 223 14.14 -12.04 -21.68
C ALA A 223 14.73 -10.63 -21.55
N THR A 224 14.14 -9.84 -20.66
CA THR A 224 14.66 -8.52 -20.27
C THR A 224 14.51 -8.38 -18.76
N LYS A 225 15.65 -8.24 -18.09
CA LYS A 225 15.73 -8.02 -16.64
C LYS A 225 16.20 -6.61 -16.36
N THR A 226 15.37 -5.82 -15.68
CA THR A 226 15.71 -4.45 -15.34
C THR A 226 15.72 -4.27 -13.83
N THR A 227 16.82 -3.76 -13.29
CA THR A 227 16.92 -3.29 -11.91
C THR A 227 16.89 -1.78 -11.89
N PHE A 228 16.22 -1.19 -10.90
CA PHE A 228 16.15 0.26 -10.83
C PHE A 228 16.03 0.76 -9.40
N GLY A 229 16.42 2.03 -9.20
CA GLY A 229 16.30 2.69 -7.92
C GLY A 229 16.57 4.18 -8.00
N GLY A 230 16.09 4.89 -6.97
CA GLY A 230 16.28 6.33 -6.89
C GLY A 230 15.65 6.95 -5.65
N LEU A 231 15.99 8.19 -5.40
CA LEU A 231 15.42 8.97 -4.31
C LEU A 231 13.93 9.25 -4.60
N PHE A 232 13.13 9.19 -3.55
CA PHE A 232 11.72 9.52 -3.57
C PHE A 232 11.40 10.47 -2.43
N ILE A 233 10.71 11.56 -2.75
CA ILE A 233 10.31 12.59 -1.79
C ILE A 233 8.82 12.85 -1.96
N ASN A 234 8.07 12.79 -0.87
CA ASN A 234 6.71 13.31 -0.81
C ASN A 234 6.53 14.23 0.39
N GLY A 235 5.66 15.21 0.24
CA GLY A 235 5.34 16.19 1.28
C GLY A 235 3.86 16.21 1.62
N GLY A 236 3.53 16.87 2.71
CA GLY A 236 2.16 17.08 3.09
C GLY A 236 1.96 18.20 4.08
N MET A 237 0.73 18.71 4.11
CA MET A 237 0.29 19.76 5.01
C MET A 237 -1.10 19.43 5.54
N GLN A 238 -1.39 19.87 6.76
CA GLN A 238 -2.71 19.76 7.37
C GLN A 238 -3.00 21.02 8.20
N TYR A 239 -4.26 21.40 8.26
CA TYR A 239 -4.73 22.47 9.09
C TYR A 239 -5.96 22.05 9.91
N ASP A 240 -5.93 22.29 11.21
CA ASP A 240 -7.00 21.96 12.16
C ASP A 240 -7.86 23.17 12.46
N PHE A 241 -9.16 23.06 12.16
CA PHE A 241 -10.19 24.02 12.59
C PHE A 241 -10.88 23.46 13.83
N ALA A 242 -10.64 24.03 15.00
CA ALA A 242 -11.37 23.70 16.21
C ALA A 242 -12.79 24.29 16.13
N LEU A 243 -13.80 23.41 16.04
CA LEU A 243 -15.20 23.82 15.92
C LEU A 243 -15.90 23.97 17.28
N ALA A 244 -15.51 23.17 18.27
CA ALA A 244 -16.03 23.25 19.61
C ALA A 244 -14.96 22.82 20.63
N HIS A 245 -15.08 23.37 21.85
CA HIS A 245 -14.21 23.06 22.98
C HIS A 245 -15.06 22.46 24.11
N ASP A 246 -14.39 21.77 25.03
CA ASP A 246 -15.03 21.29 26.26
C ASP A 246 -15.37 22.45 27.15
N GLU A 247 -16.61 22.48 27.71
CA GLU A 247 -17.08 23.57 28.55
C GLU A 247 -16.29 23.69 29.87
N LYS A 248 -15.88 22.54 30.42
CA LYS A 248 -15.15 22.48 31.69
C LYS A 248 -13.63 22.66 31.49
N TYR A 249 -13.12 22.23 30.33
CA TYR A 249 -11.71 22.29 29.99
C TYR A 249 -11.51 22.93 28.60
N PRO A 250 -11.51 24.27 28.49
CA PRO A 250 -11.48 25.00 27.22
C PRO A 250 -10.23 24.67 26.34
N GLY A 251 -9.19 24.06 26.92
CA GLY A 251 -8.02 23.58 26.16
C GLY A 251 -8.27 22.30 25.36
N ILE A 252 -9.38 21.58 25.63
CA ILE A 252 -9.74 20.34 24.96
C ILE A 252 -10.69 20.65 23.81
N VAL A 253 -10.31 20.32 22.59
CA VAL A 253 -11.18 20.47 21.42
C VAL A 253 -12.04 19.22 21.28
N THR A 254 -13.36 19.38 21.32
CA THR A 254 -14.34 18.29 21.25
C THR A 254 -14.79 18.01 19.81
N LYS A 255 -14.83 19.04 18.94
CA LYS A 255 -15.15 18.88 17.51
C LYS A 255 -14.09 19.55 16.66
N ASN A 256 -13.65 18.85 15.64
CA ASN A 256 -12.57 19.28 14.75
C ASN A 256 -12.89 19.02 13.29
N LEU A 257 -12.63 20.01 12.45
CA LEU A 257 -12.53 19.82 11.00
C LEU A 257 -11.07 19.99 10.60
N ARG A 258 -10.54 19.02 9.86
CA ARG A 258 -9.18 19.07 9.32
C ARG A 258 -9.22 19.08 7.82
N VAL A 259 -8.38 19.91 7.23
CA VAL A 259 -8.09 19.93 5.79
C VAL A 259 -6.66 19.40 5.62
N GLY A 260 -6.44 18.58 4.61
CA GLY A 260 -5.13 18.02 4.33
C GLY A 260 -4.81 17.98 2.84
N VAL A 261 -3.53 18.14 2.54
CA VAL A 261 -2.96 17.97 1.21
C VAL A 261 -1.67 17.18 1.32
N TYR A 262 -1.40 16.30 0.36
CA TYR A 262 -0.14 15.59 0.22
C TYR A 262 0.18 15.36 -1.25
N GLY A 263 1.44 15.03 -1.53
CA GLY A 263 1.82 14.67 -2.87
C GLY A 263 3.32 14.55 -3.07
N ASN A 264 3.68 14.12 -4.27
CA ASN A 264 5.05 14.09 -4.74
C ASN A 264 5.15 14.74 -6.12
N MET A 265 6.28 15.33 -6.40
CA MET A 265 6.63 15.78 -7.74
C MET A 265 7.08 14.59 -8.60
N GLN A 266 7.16 14.78 -9.92
CA GLN A 266 7.77 13.81 -10.83
C GLN A 266 9.23 13.56 -10.42
N GLN A 267 9.64 12.29 -10.41
CA GLN A 267 10.97 11.87 -10.00
C GLN A 267 11.57 10.90 -11.02
N ASN A 268 12.90 10.83 -11.07
CA ASN A 268 13.62 9.94 -11.97
C ASN A 268 14.33 8.84 -11.17
N LEU A 269 14.06 7.59 -11.53
CA LEU A 269 14.76 6.43 -11.01
C LEU A 269 15.79 5.98 -12.05
N LYS A 270 17.03 5.75 -11.61
CA LYS A 270 18.09 5.17 -12.47
C LYS A 270 17.79 3.70 -12.71
N ALA A 271 18.01 3.22 -13.91
CA ALA A 271 17.71 1.86 -14.30
C ALA A 271 18.86 1.23 -15.09
N HIS A 272 19.04 -0.08 -14.91
CA HIS A 272 20.00 -0.91 -15.57
C HIS A 272 19.29 -2.14 -16.10
N SER A 273 19.41 -2.41 -17.40
CA SER A 273 18.69 -3.49 -18.08
C SER A 273 19.64 -4.47 -18.76
N ASN A 274 19.39 -5.74 -18.55
CA ASN A 274 20.02 -6.83 -19.30
C ASN A 274 18.99 -7.44 -20.25
N LYS A 275 19.33 -7.56 -21.54
CA LYS A 275 18.46 -8.11 -22.58
C LYS A 275 19.13 -9.32 -23.18
N VAL A 276 18.37 -10.40 -23.33
CA VAL A 276 18.85 -11.64 -23.92
C VAL A 276 17.81 -12.13 -24.93
N ARG A 277 18.30 -12.60 -26.07
CA ARG A 277 17.55 -13.37 -27.05
C ARG A 277 18.29 -14.67 -27.28
N GLU A 278 17.69 -15.78 -26.93
CA GLU A 278 18.36 -17.06 -26.85
C GLU A 278 17.47 -18.20 -27.35
N ILE A 279 18.12 -19.27 -27.75
CA ILE A 279 17.49 -20.54 -28.08
C ILE A 279 17.66 -21.45 -26.87
N ILE A 280 16.54 -22.08 -26.45
CA ILE A 280 16.50 -22.93 -25.28
C ILE A 280 15.93 -24.31 -25.60
N ILE A 281 16.28 -25.28 -24.75
CA ILE A 281 15.59 -26.58 -24.65
C ILE A 281 15.18 -26.81 -23.21
N TYR A 282 14.08 -27.51 -23.02
CA TYR A 282 13.67 -27.91 -21.67
C TYR A 282 14.42 -29.15 -21.22
N ASP A 283 14.89 -29.16 -19.99
CA ASP A 283 15.47 -30.33 -19.34
C ASP A 283 14.36 -31.24 -18.77
N GLN A 284 14.75 -32.43 -18.31
CA GLN A 284 13.83 -33.43 -17.75
C GLN A 284 13.16 -32.96 -16.43
N ASN A 285 13.70 -31.94 -15.76
CA ASN A 285 13.23 -31.42 -14.50
C ASN A 285 12.33 -30.18 -14.68
N GLY A 286 12.00 -29.81 -15.95
CA GLY A 286 11.18 -28.63 -16.27
C GLY A 286 11.95 -27.31 -16.23
N GLY A 287 13.26 -27.33 -16.03
CA GLY A 287 14.16 -26.21 -16.27
C GLY A 287 14.46 -26.05 -17.76
N PHE A 288 15.15 -24.99 -18.13
CA PHE A 288 15.63 -24.84 -19.50
C PHE A 288 17.15 -24.69 -19.56
N VAL A 289 17.71 -25.23 -20.61
CA VAL A 289 19.15 -25.11 -20.92
C VAL A 289 19.27 -24.20 -22.13
N ARG A 290 20.14 -23.21 -22.05
CA ARG A 290 20.51 -22.33 -23.15
C ARG A 290 21.37 -23.09 -24.14
N LEU A 291 20.95 -23.14 -25.40
CA LEU A 291 21.74 -23.69 -26.47
C LEU A 291 22.65 -22.63 -27.10
N ASP A 292 22.07 -21.50 -27.45
CA ASP A 292 22.78 -20.41 -28.10
C ASP A 292 22.14 -19.04 -27.74
N SER A 293 22.93 -17.98 -27.84
CA SER A 293 22.53 -16.60 -27.63
C SER A 293 22.67 -15.81 -28.93
N VAL A 294 21.52 -15.45 -29.49
CA VAL A 294 21.46 -14.65 -30.73
C VAL A 294 21.77 -13.19 -30.47
N TYR A 295 21.42 -12.70 -29.28
CA TYR A 295 21.64 -11.32 -28.89
C TYR A 295 21.75 -11.20 -27.37
N GLU A 296 22.75 -10.51 -26.90
CA GLU A 296 22.93 -10.19 -25.48
C GLU A 296 23.42 -8.76 -25.32
N ASP A 297 22.71 -7.97 -24.53
CA ASP A 297 23.05 -6.59 -24.21
C ASP A 297 23.00 -6.41 -22.69
N LYS A 298 24.13 -6.09 -22.08
CA LYS A 298 24.32 -6.04 -20.63
C LYS A 298 24.44 -4.59 -20.16
N ASP A 299 23.88 -4.31 -18.99
CA ASP A 299 24.02 -3.05 -18.27
C ASP A 299 23.57 -1.82 -19.08
N VAL A 300 22.51 -1.96 -19.87
CA VAL A 300 21.93 -0.83 -20.62
C VAL A 300 21.39 0.18 -19.61
N LYS A 301 22.05 1.32 -19.50
CA LYS A 301 21.67 2.39 -18.60
C LYS A 301 20.48 3.19 -19.11
N GLY A 302 19.58 3.55 -18.21
CA GLY A 302 18.41 4.34 -18.54
C GLY A 302 17.74 4.92 -17.31
N ASN A 303 16.59 5.54 -17.53
CA ASN A 303 15.80 6.17 -16.48
C ASN A 303 14.34 5.76 -16.57
N ILE A 304 13.70 5.66 -15.41
CA ILE A 304 12.25 5.54 -15.27
C ILE A 304 11.72 6.84 -14.69
N LYS A 305 10.79 7.49 -15.41
CA LYS A 305 10.10 8.69 -14.90
C LYS A 305 8.90 8.25 -14.06
N TYR A 306 9.01 8.43 -12.74
CA TYR A 306 7.91 8.21 -11.80
C TYR A 306 7.00 9.45 -11.77
N PRO A 307 5.68 9.33 -11.92
CA PRO A 307 4.79 10.47 -12.09
C PRO A 307 4.55 11.26 -10.79
N ALA A 308 4.12 12.51 -10.97
CA ALA A 308 3.61 13.34 -9.89
C ALA A 308 2.22 12.85 -9.45
N MET A 309 1.95 12.99 -8.15
CA MET A 309 0.67 12.65 -7.53
C MET A 309 0.30 13.73 -6.50
N VAL A 310 -0.98 14.04 -6.39
CA VAL A 310 -1.53 14.95 -5.38
C VAL A 310 -2.80 14.37 -4.77
N GLY A 311 -2.95 14.49 -3.48
CA GLY A 311 -4.15 14.13 -2.73
C GLY A 311 -4.63 15.30 -1.87
N LEU A 312 -5.93 15.52 -1.85
CA LEU A 312 -6.63 16.53 -1.05
C LEU A 312 -7.70 15.84 -0.23
N GLY A 313 -7.99 16.32 0.96
CA GLY A 313 -9.08 15.74 1.73
C GLY A 313 -9.51 16.59 2.93
N LEU A 314 -10.65 16.18 3.43
CA LEU A 314 -11.32 16.75 4.60
C LEU A 314 -11.62 15.63 5.59
N ALA A 315 -11.46 15.89 6.88
CA ALA A 315 -11.87 14.98 7.95
C ALA A 315 -12.56 15.76 9.08
N TYR A 316 -13.76 15.35 9.40
CA TYR A 316 -14.49 15.81 10.59
C TYR A 316 -14.37 14.75 11.68
N GLN A 317 -14.13 15.19 12.90
CA GLN A 317 -14.04 14.33 14.06
C GLN A 317 -14.75 14.95 15.27
N ASP A 318 -15.57 14.15 15.94
CA ASP A 318 -16.10 14.43 17.29
C ASP A 318 -15.74 13.29 18.26
N ALA A 319 -16.42 13.24 19.40
CA ALA A 319 -16.16 12.26 20.45
C ALA A 319 -16.42 10.79 20.02
N ASN A 320 -17.41 10.56 19.16
CA ASN A 320 -17.85 9.22 18.74
C ASN A 320 -17.60 8.94 17.26
N TRP A 321 -17.63 9.98 16.41
CA TRP A 321 -17.60 9.84 14.97
C TRP A 321 -16.37 10.51 14.35
N MET A 322 -15.88 9.89 13.32
CA MET A 322 -14.92 10.47 12.39
C MET A 322 -15.43 10.20 10.97
N TYR A 323 -15.51 11.24 10.17
CA TYR A 323 -15.86 11.16 8.75
C TYR A 323 -14.73 11.77 7.93
N GLY A 324 -14.49 11.24 6.75
CA GLY A 324 -13.52 11.82 5.85
C GLY A 324 -13.85 11.59 4.38
N VAL A 325 -13.37 12.52 3.56
CA VAL A 325 -13.45 12.44 2.10
C VAL A 325 -12.11 12.88 1.52
N ASP A 326 -11.57 12.10 0.59
CA ASP A 326 -10.33 12.38 -0.10
C ASP A 326 -10.53 12.33 -1.62
N LEU A 327 -9.78 13.18 -2.34
CA LEU A 327 -9.58 13.13 -3.77
C LEU A 327 -8.10 12.98 -4.07
N GLU A 328 -7.72 11.97 -4.83
CA GLU A 328 -6.34 11.73 -5.26
C GLU A 328 -6.26 11.76 -6.79
N TYR A 329 -5.23 12.40 -7.32
CA TYR A 329 -4.95 12.47 -8.75
C TYR A 329 -3.50 12.11 -9.03
N GLY A 330 -3.28 11.22 -10.01
CA GLY A 330 -1.97 10.80 -10.48
C GLY A 330 -1.75 11.12 -11.96
N ASN A 331 -0.64 11.77 -12.28
CA ASN A 331 -0.28 12.18 -13.64
C ASN A 331 0.50 11.09 -14.38
N TRP A 332 -0.10 9.87 -14.49
CA TRP A 332 0.56 8.69 -15.05
C TRP A 332 0.84 8.79 -16.56
N LYS A 333 0.22 9.67 -17.30
CA LYS A 333 0.60 9.94 -18.71
C LYS A 333 2.05 10.37 -18.88
N ASN A 334 2.67 10.91 -17.82
CA ASN A 334 4.07 11.33 -17.82
C ASN A 334 5.05 10.21 -17.45
N TYR A 335 4.55 9.02 -17.11
CA TYR A 335 5.40 7.84 -16.89
C TYR A 335 6.19 7.53 -18.18
N ARG A 336 7.48 7.23 -18.03
CA ARG A 336 8.35 6.77 -19.12
C ARG A 336 9.27 5.67 -18.59
N PHE A 337 9.43 4.64 -19.40
CA PHE A 337 10.38 3.57 -19.16
C PHE A 337 11.43 3.62 -20.28
N TYR A 338 12.68 3.95 -19.96
CA TYR A 338 13.74 4.20 -20.94
C TYR A 338 13.32 5.18 -22.04
N GLY A 339 12.61 6.24 -21.66
CA GLY A 339 12.08 7.25 -22.59
C GLY A 339 10.81 6.85 -23.35
N GLN A 340 10.42 5.57 -23.31
CA GLN A 340 9.23 5.08 -24.01
C GLN A 340 7.97 5.26 -23.17
N ALA A 341 6.87 5.61 -23.83
CA ALA A 341 5.55 5.60 -23.22
C ALA A 341 5.04 4.17 -23.07
N ASP A 342 4.22 3.94 -22.02
CA ASP A 342 3.57 2.67 -21.80
C ASP A 342 2.03 2.83 -21.85
N ALA A 343 1.28 1.73 -21.76
CA ALA A 343 -0.19 1.73 -21.77
C ALA A 343 -0.78 2.25 -20.45
N VAL A 344 -0.51 3.51 -20.14
CA VAL A 344 -0.91 4.18 -18.91
C VAL A 344 -1.67 5.49 -19.18
N GLN A 345 -2.52 5.89 -18.23
CA GLN A 345 -3.32 7.11 -18.26
C GLN A 345 -3.29 7.81 -16.92
N ASN A 346 -3.65 9.09 -16.89
CA ASN A 346 -3.92 9.77 -15.63
C ASN A 346 -5.07 9.09 -14.91
N ASN A 347 -4.95 8.93 -13.61
CA ASN A 347 -5.98 8.36 -12.77
C ASN A 347 -6.46 9.33 -11.70
N PHE A 348 -7.68 9.13 -11.27
CA PHE A 348 -8.21 9.80 -10.09
C PHE A 348 -8.90 8.76 -9.20
N THR A 349 -8.97 9.05 -7.91
CA THR A 349 -9.72 8.23 -6.94
C THR A 349 -10.38 9.13 -5.92
N ILE A 350 -11.68 8.96 -5.74
CA ILE A 350 -12.47 9.58 -4.67
C ILE A 350 -12.66 8.53 -3.59
N ARG A 351 -12.44 8.91 -2.34
CA ARG A 351 -12.60 8.03 -1.17
C ARG A 351 -13.50 8.71 -0.16
N ALA A 352 -14.36 7.93 0.48
CA ALA A 352 -15.18 8.38 1.61
C ALA A 352 -15.15 7.31 2.69
N GLY A 353 -15.09 7.73 3.93
CA GLY A 353 -15.04 6.79 5.05
C GLY A 353 -15.55 7.37 6.35
N ALA A 354 -15.95 6.47 7.23
CA ALA A 354 -16.46 6.80 8.55
C ALA A 354 -15.90 5.82 9.60
N GLN A 355 -15.68 6.31 10.80
CA GLN A 355 -15.39 5.53 12.00
C GLN A 355 -16.37 5.87 13.09
N TYR A 356 -16.89 4.86 13.76
CA TYR A 356 -17.71 4.98 14.96
C TYR A 356 -16.99 4.38 16.17
N TYR A 357 -16.92 5.13 17.25
CA TYR A 357 -16.36 4.71 18.53
C TYR A 357 -17.40 4.86 19.64
N PRO A 358 -17.96 3.74 20.15
CA PRO A 358 -19.05 3.78 21.13
C PRO A 358 -18.67 4.32 22.51
N ALA A 359 -17.41 4.16 22.95
CA ALA A 359 -16.99 4.58 24.27
C ALA A 359 -16.90 6.09 24.38
N LYS A 360 -17.47 6.64 25.46
CA LYS A 360 -17.33 8.05 25.86
C LYS A 360 -16.29 8.13 26.98
N GLY A 361 -15.62 9.29 27.13
CA GLY A 361 -14.52 9.49 28.08
C GLY A 361 -14.77 9.06 29.52
N ASN A 362 -16.05 9.04 29.99
CA ASN A 362 -16.46 8.62 31.33
C ASN A 362 -17.28 7.32 31.33
N THR A 363 -17.26 6.53 30.25
CA THR A 363 -18.04 5.28 30.19
C THR A 363 -17.40 4.22 31.06
N PRO A 364 -18.11 3.64 32.05
CA PRO A 364 -17.60 2.52 32.81
C PRO A 364 -17.25 1.36 31.90
N VAL A 365 -16.06 0.76 32.08
CA VAL A 365 -15.53 -0.31 31.24
C VAL A 365 -16.23 -1.63 31.56
N LYS A 366 -17.49 -1.79 31.17
CA LYS A 366 -18.26 -3.01 31.42
C LYS A 366 -18.34 -3.95 30.20
N LYS A 367 -18.21 -3.43 28.99
CA LYS A 367 -18.36 -4.23 27.76
C LYS A 367 -17.19 -3.96 26.79
N TYR A 368 -16.49 -5.00 26.39
CA TYR A 368 -15.36 -4.94 25.46
C TYR A 368 -15.71 -4.25 24.14
N PHE A 369 -16.87 -4.58 23.55
CA PHE A 369 -17.31 -4.07 22.26
C PHE A 369 -17.53 -2.54 22.21
N ASN A 370 -17.67 -1.89 23.37
CA ASN A 370 -17.72 -0.43 23.43
C ASN A 370 -16.37 0.23 23.14
N PHE A 371 -15.27 -0.53 23.28
CA PHE A 371 -13.91 -0.05 23.00
C PHE A 371 -13.40 -0.48 21.61
N VAL A 372 -14.20 -1.19 20.86
CA VAL A 372 -13.95 -1.50 19.46
C VAL A 372 -14.35 -0.32 18.60
N LYS A 373 -13.46 0.10 17.71
CA LYS A 373 -13.72 1.11 16.69
C LYS A 373 -14.24 0.42 15.45
N TYR A 374 -15.38 0.83 14.95
CA TYR A 374 -16.03 0.28 13.75
C TYR A 374 -15.83 1.24 12.59
N ARG A 375 -15.51 0.73 11.43
CA ARG A 375 -15.16 1.51 10.25
C ARG A 375 -15.89 1.00 9.03
N ALA A 376 -16.25 1.93 8.16
CA ALA A 376 -16.79 1.65 6.85
C ALA A 376 -16.30 2.69 5.86
N GLY A 377 -16.17 2.31 4.59
CA GLY A 377 -15.74 3.21 3.55
C GLY A 377 -16.04 2.72 2.16
N PHE A 378 -15.82 3.61 1.23
CA PHE A 378 -16.04 3.41 -0.18
C PHE A 378 -14.99 4.17 -0.98
N TYR A 379 -14.57 3.62 -2.12
CA TYR A 379 -13.77 4.36 -3.08
C TYR A 379 -14.26 4.10 -4.51
N TYR A 380 -14.05 5.10 -5.35
CA TYR A 380 -14.34 5.05 -6.79
C TYR A 380 -13.29 5.84 -7.55
N GLY A 381 -12.83 5.28 -8.67
CA GLY A 381 -11.84 5.97 -9.50
C GLY A 381 -11.60 5.27 -10.83
N SER A 382 -10.52 5.68 -11.46
CA SER A 382 -10.01 5.05 -12.68
C SER A 382 -8.66 4.42 -12.41
N ASP A 383 -8.42 3.23 -12.95
CA ASP A 383 -7.10 2.63 -12.95
C ASP A 383 -6.12 3.46 -13.79
N TYR A 384 -4.85 3.44 -13.41
CA TYR A 384 -3.79 4.11 -14.17
C TYR A 384 -3.40 3.36 -15.45
N ILE A 385 -3.73 2.07 -15.56
CA ILE A 385 -3.50 1.27 -16.75
C ILE A 385 -4.66 1.47 -17.74
N LYS A 386 -4.32 1.77 -18.98
CA LYS A 386 -5.27 1.90 -20.09
C LYS A 386 -4.74 1.11 -21.28
N THR A 387 -5.44 0.05 -21.63
CA THR A 387 -5.19 -0.72 -22.87
C THR A 387 -6.13 -0.24 -23.98
N THR A 388 -7.23 -0.95 -24.22
CA THR A 388 -8.24 -0.60 -25.23
C THR A 388 -9.32 0.35 -24.71
N SER A 389 -9.67 0.24 -23.43
CA SER A 389 -10.70 1.06 -22.78
C SER A 389 -10.28 1.48 -21.37
N ASN A 390 -10.98 2.48 -20.83
CA ASN A 390 -10.80 2.88 -19.43
C ASN A 390 -11.24 1.75 -18.49
N ARG A 391 -10.49 1.57 -17.41
CA ARG A 391 -10.77 0.60 -16.37
C ARG A 391 -11.25 1.32 -15.10
N PRO A 392 -12.57 1.41 -14.87
CA PRO A 392 -13.07 1.93 -13.60
C PRO A 392 -12.70 0.97 -12.47
N GLU A 393 -12.43 1.54 -11.30
CA GLU A 393 -12.15 0.80 -10.07
C GLU A 393 -13.04 1.33 -8.95
N TYR A 394 -13.68 0.43 -8.20
CA TYR A 394 -14.47 0.79 -7.04
C TYR A 394 -14.45 -0.32 -6.00
N GLY A 395 -14.67 0.03 -4.76
CA GLY A 395 -14.75 -0.95 -3.68
C GLY A 395 -15.41 -0.40 -2.43
N PHE A 396 -15.94 -1.33 -1.65
CA PHE A 396 -16.47 -1.10 -0.31
C PHE A 396 -15.53 -1.72 0.71
N THR A 397 -15.38 -1.04 1.83
CA THR A 397 -14.50 -1.48 2.90
C THR A 397 -15.24 -1.46 4.23
N ILE A 398 -14.96 -2.46 5.05
CA ILE A 398 -15.35 -2.49 6.46
C ILE A 398 -14.12 -2.82 7.29
N GLY A 399 -14.06 -2.32 8.49
CA GLY A 399 -12.90 -2.56 9.35
C GLY A 399 -13.20 -2.41 10.83
N THR A 400 -12.29 -2.91 11.64
CA THR A 400 -12.36 -2.76 13.09
C THR A 400 -11.01 -2.34 13.65
N GLY A 401 -11.04 -1.67 14.81
CA GLY A 401 -9.87 -1.41 15.64
C GLY A 401 -10.12 -1.97 17.03
N MET A 402 -9.50 -3.10 17.32
CA MET A 402 -9.73 -3.86 18.54
C MET A 402 -8.57 -3.68 19.52
N PRO A 403 -8.79 -3.10 20.71
CA PRO A 403 -7.74 -3.04 21.74
C PRO A 403 -7.46 -4.44 22.27
N LEU A 404 -6.20 -4.89 22.18
CA LEU A 404 -5.74 -6.17 22.73
C LEU A 404 -5.28 -6.06 24.19
N THR A 405 -5.12 -4.86 24.68
CA THR A 405 -4.75 -4.60 26.08
C THR A 405 -5.94 -4.90 26.99
N SER A 406 -5.69 -5.50 28.15
CA SER A 406 -6.77 -5.78 29.10
C SER A 406 -7.53 -4.50 29.49
N LEU A 407 -8.86 -4.59 29.64
CA LEU A 407 -9.71 -3.45 29.96
C LEU A 407 -9.29 -2.71 31.25
N ARG A 408 -8.65 -3.42 32.21
CA ARG A 408 -8.05 -2.79 33.40
C ARG A 408 -6.87 -1.89 33.07
N ARG A 409 -6.11 -2.18 31.99
CA ARG A 409 -4.95 -1.40 31.55
C ARG A 409 -5.31 -0.28 30.59
N LEU A 410 -6.54 -0.21 30.08
CA LEU A 410 -7.03 0.91 29.29
C LEU A 410 -7.03 2.23 30.07
N SER A 411 -7.03 2.17 31.39
CA SER A 411 -6.84 3.33 32.27
C SER A 411 -5.39 3.84 32.32
N TYR A 412 -4.43 3.08 31.76
CA TYR A 412 -3.01 3.43 31.74
C TYR A 412 -2.53 3.54 30.29
N PRO A 413 -2.26 4.71 29.75
CA PRO A 413 -1.89 4.93 28.34
C PRO A 413 -0.46 4.50 27.98
N TRP A 414 0.26 3.85 28.90
CA TRP A 414 1.69 3.58 28.78
C TRP A 414 2.05 2.43 27.83
N GLN A 415 1.18 1.43 27.70
CA GLN A 415 1.35 0.32 26.77
C GLN A 415 0.00 -0.09 26.21
N TYR A 416 -0.18 0.14 24.96
CA TYR A 416 -1.42 -0.08 24.27
C TYR A 416 -1.17 -0.83 22.96
N VAL A 417 -1.97 -1.84 22.68
CA VAL A 417 -1.89 -2.64 21.45
C VAL A 417 -3.26 -2.63 20.80
N VAL A 418 -3.32 -2.29 19.54
CA VAL A 418 -4.53 -2.32 18.72
C VAL A 418 -4.34 -3.30 17.57
N LEU A 419 -5.29 -4.19 17.41
CA LEU A 419 -5.47 -5.01 16.22
C LEU A 419 -6.43 -4.29 15.27
N ASN A 420 -5.93 -3.83 14.16
CA ASN A 420 -6.73 -3.26 13.08
C ASN A 420 -7.03 -4.34 12.05
N THR A 421 -8.28 -4.43 11.61
CA THR A 421 -8.66 -5.31 10.50
C THR A 421 -9.40 -4.49 9.45
N ALA A 422 -9.27 -4.90 8.20
CA ALA A 422 -10.05 -4.35 7.09
C ALA A 422 -10.38 -5.46 6.10
N LEU A 423 -11.62 -5.51 5.67
CA LEU A 423 -12.11 -6.31 4.56
C LEU A 423 -12.55 -5.37 3.45
N GLU A 424 -12.02 -5.57 2.27
CA GLU A 424 -12.32 -4.81 1.07
C GLU A 424 -12.90 -5.75 0.02
N VAL A 425 -14.02 -5.35 -0.59
CA VAL A 425 -14.62 -6.01 -1.75
C VAL A 425 -14.72 -4.98 -2.86
N GLY A 426 -14.05 -5.24 -3.97
CA GLY A 426 -13.95 -4.29 -5.07
C GLY A 426 -14.02 -4.95 -6.44
N ASN A 427 -14.12 -4.10 -7.46
CA ASN A 427 -14.11 -4.50 -8.85
C ASN A 427 -13.24 -3.51 -9.64
N ARG A 428 -12.48 -4.05 -10.59
CA ARG A 428 -11.66 -3.29 -11.53
C ARG A 428 -11.97 -3.73 -12.95
N GLY A 429 -12.28 -2.76 -13.82
CA GLY A 429 -12.69 -3.01 -15.20
C GLY A 429 -14.22 -3.09 -15.39
N ASN A 430 -14.66 -3.14 -16.64
CA ASN A 430 -16.05 -3.19 -17.05
C ASN A 430 -16.27 -4.22 -18.17
N LYS A 431 -17.46 -4.27 -18.77
CA LYS A 431 -17.76 -5.18 -19.86
C LYS A 431 -16.97 -4.91 -21.16
N GLN A 432 -16.46 -3.71 -21.33
CA GLN A 432 -15.67 -3.29 -22.50
C GLN A 432 -14.17 -3.60 -22.32
N THR A 433 -13.72 -3.91 -21.09
CA THR A 433 -12.37 -4.40 -20.84
C THR A 433 -12.33 -5.90 -21.13
N ASN A 434 -11.29 -6.38 -21.80
CA ASN A 434 -11.12 -7.80 -22.11
C ASN A 434 -11.06 -8.66 -20.86
N LEU A 435 -10.59 -8.09 -19.74
CA LEU A 435 -10.46 -8.76 -18.47
C LEU A 435 -11.00 -7.87 -17.34
N ARG A 436 -11.88 -8.45 -16.52
CA ARG A 436 -12.39 -7.84 -15.29
C ARG A 436 -11.79 -8.55 -14.07
N GLU A 437 -11.53 -7.79 -13.03
CA GLU A 437 -10.99 -8.29 -11.77
C GLU A 437 -11.97 -8.00 -10.64
N ASN A 438 -12.43 -9.04 -9.95
CA ASN A 438 -13.11 -8.89 -8.67
C ASN A 438 -12.07 -9.09 -7.58
N LEU A 439 -12.00 -8.17 -6.64
CA LEU A 439 -11.02 -8.10 -5.57
C LEU A 439 -11.70 -8.40 -4.23
N VAL A 440 -11.10 -9.26 -3.44
CA VAL A 440 -11.45 -9.45 -2.03
C VAL A 440 -10.13 -9.39 -1.26
N ARG A 441 -9.93 -8.32 -0.48
CA ARG A 441 -8.73 -8.12 0.31
C ARG A 441 -9.04 -8.16 1.79
N PHE A 442 -8.28 -8.94 2.52
CA PHE A 442 -8.32 -8.95 3.96
C PHE A 442 -6.98 -8.46 4.51
N SER A 443 -7.03 -7.38 5.27
CA SER A 443 -5.85 -6.76 5.85
C SER A 443 -5.87 -6.86 7.37
N ILE A 444 -4.73 -7.20 7.96
CA ILE A 444 -4.51 -7.26 9.40
C ILE A 444 -3.35 -6.35 9.75
N GLY A 445 -3.54 -5.46 10.71
CA GLY A 445 -2.50 -4.57 11.22
C GLY A 445 -2.39 -4.64 12.74
N ILE A 446 -1.18 -4.66 13.23
CA ILE A 446 -0.90 -4.59 14.66
C ILE A 446 -0.14 -3.30 14.92
N SER A 447 -0.77 -2.42 15.69
CA SER A 447 -0.16 -1.17 16.12
C SER A 447 0.04 -1.20 17.62
N MET A 448 1.25 -0.89 18.09
CA MET A 448 1.57 -0.87 19.52
C MET A 448 2.41 0.34 19.89
N ASN A 449 2.22 0.84 21.08
CA ASN A 449 3.11 1.82 21.66
C ASN A 449 3.96 1.19 22.78
N ALA A 450 5.21 1.66 22.89
CA ALA A 450 6.12 1.29 23.94
C ALA A 450 6.97 2.48 24.37
N ALA A 451 7.28 2.56 25.63
CA ALA A 451 8.19 3.56 26.15
C ALA A 451 9.65 3.14 25.84
N TRP A 452 10.18 3.61 24.70
CA TRP A 452 11.57 3.41 24.34
C TRP A 452 12.40 4.65 24.76
N PHE A 453 13.71 4.47 24.92
CA PHE A 453 14.65 5.54 25.28
C PHE A 453 14.39 6.19 26.66
N GLN A 454 13.74 5.49 27.58
CA GLN A 454 13.69 5.89 28.98
C GLN A 454 14.88 5.27 29.72
N LYS A 455 15.70 6.10 30.37
CA LYS A 455 16.72 5.58 31.28
C LYS A 455 16.02 4.84 32.42
N PRO A 456 16.35 3.57 32.71
CA PRO A 456 15.85 2.91 33.89
C PRO A 456 16.26 3.75 35.11
N LYS A 457 15.31 4.09 35.96
CA LYS A 457 15.62 4.64 37.28
C LYS A 457 16.04 3.45 38.13
N TYR A 458 17.30 3.37 38.45
CA TYR A 458 17.79 2.51 39.51
C TYR A 458 17.36 3.18 40.81
N ASN A 459 16.48 2.51 41.59
CA ASN A 459 16.20 2.83 42.98
C ASN A 459 17.23 2.17 43.82
#